data_c022b621d2e7229e9472d43ba4722de7
#
_entry.id   c022b621d2e7229e9472d43ba4722de7
#
_cell.length_a   1.000
_cell.length_b   1.000
_cell.length_c   1.000
_cell.angle_alpha   90.00
_cell.angle_beta   90.00
_cell.angle_gamma   90.00
#
_symmetry.space_group_name_H-M   'P 1'
#
loop_
_entity.id
_entity.type
_entity.pdbx_description
1 polymer ?
#
loop_
_entity_poly.entity_id
_entity_poly.type
_entity_poly.pdbx_seq_one_letter_code
_entity_poly.pdbx_strand_id
1 'polypeptide(L)'
;MSMTASAIQPRPHGRDEVVAAIQAAALELLADRGPREVTVRDIAAAAGVNHALVHRHFGTKDELIRTVLREESAAIARAASDRGRDTAGLLALLDEHPAYWRILARTVLDSPDLLDGVDMPAADAFVHLVGGARRGASARTNTAMAGALVLGWIVFGEHLSRVVDVDIDGADLAVAVGRVVSSR
;
A
#
# COMPACT_ATOMS: atom_id res chain seq x y z
N MET A 1 10.51 33.00 -18.15
CA MET A 1 11.31 31.74 -18.30
C MET A 1 12.03 31.51 -16.98
N SER A 2 11.41 30.80 -16.07
CA SER A 2 12.04 30.41 -14.78
C SER A 2 12.51 28.97 -14.91
N MET A 3 13.80 28.80 -15.03
CA MET A 3 14.46 27.51 -14.90
C MET A 3 14.40 27.11 -13.41
N THR A 4 13.53 26.19 -13.08
CA THR A 4 13.56 25.49 -11.78
C THR A 4 14.84 24.68 -11.72
N ALA A 5 15.80 25.14 -10.91
CA ALA A 5 17.01 24.42 -10.58
C ALA A 5 16.58 23.08 -9.94
N SER A 6 16.80 21.98 -10.65
CA SER A 6 16.72 20.63 -10.09
C SER A 6 17.74 20.55 -8.94
N ALA A 7 17.25 20.54 -7.71
CA ALA A 7 18.08 20.34 -6.55
C ALA A 7 18.78 18.98 -6.69
N ILE A 8 20.09 18.99 -6.85
CA ILE A 8 20.93 17.79 -6.82
C ILE A 8 20.75 17.19 -5.42
N GLN A 9 19.93 16.16 -5.29
CA GLN A 9 19.84 15.43 -4.03
C GLN A 9 21.21 14.83 -3.73
N PRO A 10 21.73 14.99 -2.50
CA PRO A 10 23.00 14.38 -2.12
C PRO A 10 22.88 12.86 -2.28
N ARG A 11 23.92 12.25 -2.86
CA ARG A 11 23.95 10.78 -3.01
C ARG A 11 23.96 10.14 -1.64
N PRO A 12 23.15 9.09 -1.42
CA PRO A 12 23.12 8.40 -0.14
C PRO A 12 24.48 7.76 0.17
N HIS A 13 24.93 7.94 1.40
CA HIS A 13 26.21 7.43 1.86
C HIS A 13 25.98 6.47 3.05
N GLY A 14 26.67 5.32 3.01
CA GLY A 14 26.47 4.29 4.01
C GLY A 14 25.32 3.34 3.71
N ARG A 15 25.31 2.21 4.42
CA ARG A 15 24.36 1.11 4.15
C ARG A 15 22.91 1.54 4.36
N ASP A 16 22.63 2.16 5.48
CA ASP A 16 21.26 2.45 5.91
C ASP A 16 20.61 3.54 5.05
N GLU A 17 21.38 4.59 4.68
CA GLU A 17 20.89 5.62 3.75
C GLU A 17 20.64 5.05 2.35
N VAL A 18 21.51 4.16 1.86
CA VAL A 18 21.34 3.49 0.56
C VAL A 18 20.09 2.61 0.56
N VAL A 19 19.88 1.81 1.61
CA VAL A 19 18.69 0.97 1.76
C VAL A 19 17.43 1.82 1.80
N ALA A 20 17.40 2.86 2.62
CA ALA A 20 16.25 3.76 2.74
C ALA A 20 15.94 4.47 1.40
N ALA A 21 16.97 4.94 0.68
CA ALA A 21 16.79 5.58 -0.63
C ALA A 21 16.22 4.61 -1.68
N ILE A 22 16.69 3.36 -1.70
CA ILE A 22 16.16 2.33 -2.61
C ILE A 22 14.70 2.02 -2.29
N GLN A 23 14.35 1.88 -1.02
CA GLN A 23 12.98 1.59 -0.58
C GLN A 23 12.02 2.74 -0.93
N ALA A 24 12.41 3.98 -0.64
CA ALA A 24 11.60 5.15 -0.97
C ALA A 24 11.36 5.25 -2.49
N ALA A 25 12.41 5.11 -3.30
CA ALA A 25 12.31 5.14 -4.76
C ALA A 25 11.44 3.97 -5.30
N ALA A 26 11.58 2.78 -4.71
CA ALA A 26 10.75 1.64 -5.08
C ALA A 26 9.28 1.88 -4.74
N LEU A 27 8.98 2.40 -3.54
CA LEU A 27 7.61 2.72 -3.12
C LEU A 27 6.93 3.68 -4.09
N GLU A 28 7.59 4.79 -4.45
CA GLU A 28 7.06 5.79 -5.37
C GLU A 28 6.83 5.22 -6.78
N LEU A 29 7.85 4.58 -7.36
CA LEU A 29 7.78 4.06 -8.73
C LEU A 29 6.76 2.92 -8.87
N LEU A 30 6.72 2.00 -7.89
CA LEU A 30 5.76 0.90 -7.89
C LEU A 30 4.32 1.39 -7.71
N ALA A 31 4.09 2.44 -6.90
CA ALA A 31 2.78 3.05 -6.77
C ALA A 31 2.31 3.74 -8.05
N ASP A 32 3.22 4.38 -8.78
CA ASP A 32 2.93 5.11 -10.02
C ASP A 32 2.71 4.16 -11.21
N ARG A 33 3.66 3.25 -11.48
CA ARG A 33 3.68 2.43 -12.70
C ARG A 33 3.30 0.97 -12.48
N GLY A 34 3.37 0.48 -11.25
CA GLY A 34 3.10 -0.91 -10.89
C GLY A 34 4.28 -1.86 -11.03
N PRO A 35 4.15 -3.07 -10.44
CA PRO A 35 5.24 -4.04 -10.38
C PRO A 35 5.78 -4.52 -11.73
N ARG A 36 4.92 -4.57 -12.77
CA ARG A 36 5.33 -5.09 -14.10
C ARG A 36 6.21 -4.13 -14.86
N GLU A 37 5.91 -2.83 -14.80
CA GLU A 37 6.59 -1.82 -15.62
C GLU A 37 7.91 -1.32 -15.01
N VAL A 38 8.03 -1.37 -13.68
CA VAL A 38 9.21 -0.87 -12.97
C VAL A 38 10.36 -1.86 -13.05
N THR A 39 11.55 -1.40 -13.42
CA THR A 39 12.78 -2.17 -13.43
C THR A 39 13.70 -1.83 -12.26
N VAL A 40 14.62 -2.74 -11.92
CA VAL A 40 15.68 -2.46 -10.92
C VAL A 40 16.53 -1.25 -11.31
N ARG A 41 16.71 -1.02 -12.62
CA ARG A 41 17.48 0.14 -13.11
C ARG A 41 16.74 1.45 -12.86
N ASP A 42 15.42 1.47 -13.04
CA ASP A 42 14.60 2.65 -12.74
C ASP A 42 14.68 3.00 -11.25
N ILE A 43 14.54 2.00 -10.39
CA ILE A 43 14.65 2.19 -8.93
C ILE A 43 16.05 2.70 -8.54
N ALA A 44 17.11 2.09 -9.08
CA ALA A 44 18.47 2.52 -8.81
C ALA A 44 18.73 3.97 -9.27
N ALA A 45 18.23 4.33 -10.45
CA ALA A 45 18.36 5.68 -10.99
C ALA A 45 17.62 6.70 -10.11
N ALA A 46 16.38 6.41 -9.69
CA ALA A 46 15.60 7.26 -8.81
C ALA A 46 16.22 7.40 -7.41
N ALA A 47 16.79 6.30 -6.88
CA ALA A 47 17.51 6.31 -5.60
C ALA A 47 18.90 6.98 -5.66
N GLY A 48 19.39 7.35 -6.84
CA GLY A 48 20.74 7.91 -7.00
C GLY A 48 21.88 6.93 -6.71
N VAL A 49 21.63 5.62 -6.87
CA VAL A 49 22.59 4.54 -6.58
C VAL A 49 22.91 3.67 -7.80
N ASN A 50 23.97 2.88 -7.70
CA ASN A 50 24.24 1.87 -8.71
C ASN A 50 23.29 0.69 -8.57
N HIS A 51 22.75 0.16 -9.69
CA HIS A 51 21.86 -1.00 -9.71
C HIS A 51 22.45 -2.26 -9.02
N ALA A 52 23.78 -2.42 -9.00
CA ALA A 52 24.43 -3.49 -8.26
C ALA A 52 24.19 -3.43 -6.74
N LEU A 53 23.99 -2.21 -6.20
CA LEU A 53 23.62 -2.02 -4.79
C LEU A 53 22.20 -2.51 -4.50
N VAL A 54 21.26 -2.31 -5.43
CA VAL A 54 19.91 -2.87 -5.30
C VAL A 54 19.97 -4.38 -5.19
N HIS A 55 20.67 -5.04 -6.12
CA HIS A 55 20.84 -6.50 -6.07
C HIS A 55 21.58 -6.97 -4.81
N ARG A 56 22.57 -6.22 -4.35
CA ARG A 56 23.35 -6.57 -3.16
C ARG A 56 22.51 -6.51 -1.88
N HIS A 57 21.59 -5.54 -1.77
CA HIS A 57 20.81 -5.31 -0.55
C HIS A 57 19.48 -6.06 -0.54
N PHE A 58 18.86 -6.23 -1.70
CA PHE A 58 17.49 -6.76 -1.81
C PHE A 58 17.39 -8.02 -2.68
N GLY A 59 18.46 -8.42 -3.36
CA GLY A 59 18.41 -9.58 -4.25
C GLY A 59 17.66 -9.29 -5.55
N THR A 60 16.58 -10.00 -5.81
CA THR A 60 15.74 -9.85 -6.99
C THR A 60 14.78 -8.67 -6.86
N LYS A 61 14.17 -8.25 -7.99
CA LYS A 61 13.10 -7.26 -7.99
C LYS A 61 11.91 -7.71 -7.12
N ASP A 62 11.57 -8.98 -7.20
CA ASP A 62 10.44 -9.56 -6.47
C ASP A 62 10.69 -9.53 -4.95
N GLU A 63 11.92 -9.83 -4.53
CA GLU A 63 12.32 -9.72 -3.11
C GLU A 63 12.27 -8.27 -2.62
N LEU A 64 12.67 -7.30 -3.44
CA LEU A 64 12.53 -5.88 -3.12
C LEU A 64 11.06 -5.50 -2.97
N ILE A 65 10.18 -5.89 -3.89
CA ILE A 65 8.74 -5.62 -3.83
C ILE A 65 8.13 -6.22 -2.56
N ARG A 66 8.43 -7.48 -2.25
CA ARG A 66 7.98 -8.14 -1.02
C ARG A 66 8.48 -7.42 0.24
N THR A 67 9.71 -6.94 0.22
CA THR A 67 10.28 -6.19 1.35
C THR A 67 9.56 -4.87 1.56
N VAL A 68 9.35 -4.08 0.49
CA VAL A 68 8.62 -2.81 0.56
C VAL A 68 7.20 -3.03 1.08
N LEU A 69 6.47 -4.01 0.53
CA LEU A 69 5.09 -4.31 0.96
C LEU A 69 5.04 -4.74 2.44
N ARG A 70 5.96 -5.59 2.88
CA ARG A 70 6.01 -6.07 4.27
C ARG A 70 6.30 -4.93 5.25
N GLU A 71 7.27 -4.07 4.94
CA GLU A 71 7.67 -2.98 5.83
C GLU A 71 6.59 -1.89 5.94
N GLU A 72 5.99 -1.51 4.82
CA GLU A 72 4.85 -0.59 4.81
C GLU A 72 3.64 -1.18 5.54
N SER A 73 3.34 -2.46 5.31
CA SER A 73 2.29 -3.17 6.04
C SER A 73 2.53 -3.17 7.55
N ALA A 74 3.77 -3.39 7.98
CA ALA A 74 4.13 -3.32 9.40
C ALA A 74 4.00 -1.91 9.98
N ALA A 75 4.34 -0.87 9.22
CA ALA A 75 4.16 0.52 9.64
C ALA A 75 2.67 0.86 9.81
N ILE A 76 1.82 0.46 8.87
CA ILE A 76 0.37 0.64 8.92
C ILE A 76 -0.23 -0.10 10.13
N ALA A 77 0.19 -1.35 10.38
CA ALA A 77 -0.30 -2.12 11.51
C ALA A 77 0.05 -1.48 12.86
N ARG A 78 1.24 -0.90 12.98
CA ARG A 78 1.65 -0.13 14.17
C ARG A 78 0.76 1.11 14.33
N ALA A 79 0.61 1.90 13.29
CA ALA A 79 -0.24 3.09 13.31
C ALA A 79 -1.71 2.77 13.64
N ALA A 80 -2.23 1.65 13.14
CA ALA A 80 -3.57 1.15 13.48
C ALA A 80 -3.69 0.79 14.97
N SER A 81 -2.66 0.19 15.56
CA SER A 81 -2.64 -0.18 16.98
C SER A 81 -2.65 1.05 17.89
N ASP A 82 -1.96 2.11 17.49
CA ASP A 82 -1.85 3.36 18.27
C ASP A 82 -3.13 4.19 18.26
N ARG A 83 -3.96 4.07 17.22
CA ARG A 83 -5.19 4.86 17.03
C ARG A 83 -6.45 4.26 17.64
N GLY A 84 -6.36 3.05 18.16
CA GLY A 84 -7.53 2.35 18.64
C GLY A 84 -8.26 1.59 17.51
N ARG A 85 -9.27 0.80 17.91
CA ARG A 85 -9.94 -0.16 17.02
C ARG A 85 -11.25 0.39 16.47
N ASP A 86 -11.23 1.55 15.85
CA ASP A 86 -12.40 2.07 15.15
C ASP A 86 -12.23 2.03 13.61
N THR A 87 -13.34 1.93 12.92
CA THR A 87 -13.35 1.85 11.45
C THR A 87 -12.86 3.15 10.82
N ALA A 88 -13.13 4.29 11.45
CA ALA A 88 -12.71 5.59 10.93
C ALA A 88 -11.18 5.76 10.99
N GLY A 89 -10.57 5.35 12.12
CA GLY A 89 -9.11 5.37 12.26
C GLY A 89 -8.40 4.46 11.28
N LEU A 90 -8.98 3.29 10.96
CA LEU A 90 -8.43 2.40 9.94
C LEU A 90 -8.49 3.02 8.54
N LEU A 91 -9.61 3.66 8.20
CA LEU A 91 -9.80 4.24 6.87
C LEU A 91 -8.94 5.49 6.68
N ALA A 92 -8.66 6.25 7.75
CA ALA A 92 -7.67 7.32 7.71
C ALA A 92 -6.28 6.82 7.28
N LEU A 93 -5.92 5.56 7.59
CA LEU A 93 -4.66 4.96 7.14
C LEU A 93 -4.61 4.71 5.63
N LEU A 94 -5.76 4.63 4.94
CA LEU A 94 -5.79 4.56 3.48
C LEU A 94 -5.26 5.86 2.87
N ASP A 95 -5.69 6.99 3.41
CA ASP A 95 -5.29 8.33 2.94
C ASP A 95 -3.84 8.67 3.32
N GLU A 96 -3.34 8.10 4.41
CA GLU A 96 -1.98 8.34 4.88
C GLU A 96 -0.93 7.46 4.18
N HIS A 97 -1.34 6.29 3.66
CA HIS A 97 -0.45 5.33 2.99
C HIS A 97 -0.90 4.98 1.57
N PRO A 98 -1.23 5.98 0.71
CA PRO A 98 -1.83 5.71 -0.60
C PRO A 98 -0.91 4.90 -1.53
N ALA A 99 0.40 5.06 -1.42
CA ALA A 99 1.37 4.31 -2.21
C ALA A 99 1.30 2.81 -1.93
N TYR A 100 1.27 2.41 -0.66
CA TYR A 100 1.15 1.01 -0.27
C TYR A 100 -0.09 0.34 -0.86
N TRP A 101 -1.25 0.99 -0.71
CA TRP A 101 -2.51 0.41 -1.19
C TRP A 101 -2.57 0.30 -2.71
N ARG A 102 -2.00 1.28 -3.44
CA ARG A 102 -1.88 1.22 -4.90
C ARG A 102 -0.98 0.08 -5.35
N ILE A 103 0.19 -0.10 -4.70
CA ILE A 103 1.10 -1.21 -5.00
C ILE A 103 0.40 -2.54 -4.71
N LEU A 104 -0.23 -2.68 -3.56
CA LEU A 104 -0.95 -3.90 -3.17
C LEU A 104 -2.03 -4.25 -4.19
N ALA A 105 -2.90 -3.29 -4.55
CA ALA A 105 -3.97 -3.50 -5.51
C ALA A 105 -3.43 -3.93 -6.89
N ARG A 106 -2.39 -3.26 -7.39
CA ARG A 106 -1.75 -3.63 -8.66
C ARG A 106 -1.06 -5.00 -8.58
N THR A 107 -0.44 -5.32 -7.44
CA THR A 107 0.20 -6.63 -7.26
C THR A 107 -0.83 -7.74 -7.25
N VAL A 108 -1.98 -7.56 -6.58
CA VAL A 108 -3.10 -8.52 -6.59
C VAL A 108 -3.62 -8.77 -8.01
N LEU A 109 -3.72 -7.71 -8.84
CA LEU A 109 -4.26 -7.81 -10.20
C LEU A 109 -3.24 -8.40 -11.19
N ASP A 110 -1.98 -8.00 -11.08
CA ASP A 110 -1.00 -8.25 -12.12
C ASP A 110 -0.04 -9.40 -11.81
N SER A 111 0.24 -9.66 -10.55
CA SER A 111 1.27 -10.60 -10.10
C SER A 111 0.94 -11.16 -8.71
N PRO A 112 -0.20 -11.84 -8.52
CA PRO A 112 -0.67 -12.30 -7.20
C PRO A 112 0.34 -13.22 -6.51
N ASP A 113 1.10 -14.01 -7.27
CA ASP A 113 2.13 -14.93 -6.74
C ASP A 113 3.23 -14.20 -5.94
N LEU A 114 3.42 -12.89 -6.18
CA LEU A 114 4.35 -12.07 -5.39
C LEU A 114 3.94 -11.94 -3.93
N LEU A 115 2.66 -12.13 -3.63
CA LEU A 115 2.12 -12.03 -2.27
C LEU A 115 2.19 -13.35 -1.51
N ASP A 116 2.52 -14.45 -2.18
CA ASP A 116 2.58 -15.77 -1.55
C ASP A 116 3.65 -15.79 -0.45
N GLY A 117 3.21 -16.11 0.77
CA GLY A 117 4.09 -16.18 1.95
C GLY A 117 4.60 -14.83 2.47
N VAL A 118 4.09 -13.72 1.96
CA VAL A 118 4.42 -12.39 2.49
C VAL A 118 3.60 -12.13 3.75
N ASP A 119 4.30 -11.83 4.84
CA ASP A 119 3.66 -11.38 6.06
C ASP A 119 3.09 -9.97 5.87
N MET A 120 1.77 -9.83 6.08
CA MET A 120 1.01 -8.60 5.81
C MET A 120 0.24 -8.17 7.06
N PRO A 121 0.91 -7.67 8.10
CA PRO A 121 0.25 -7.33 9.38
C PRO A 121 -0.85 -6.26 9.25
N ALA A 122 -0.81 -5.40 8.23
CA ALA A 122 -1.93 -4.48 7.95
C ALA A 122 -3.21 -5.23 7.54
N ALA A 123 -3.09 -6.34 6.80
CA ALA A 123 -4.24 -7.17 6.44
C ALA A 123 -4.81 -7.85 7.68
N ASP A 124 -3.97 -8.36 8.58
CA ASP A 124 -4.40 -8.94 9.85
C ASP A 124 -5.08 -7.89 10.74
N ALA A 125 -4.53 -6.69 10.84
CA ALA A 125 -5.14 -5.59 11.57
C ALA A 125 -6.52 -5.25 11.00
N PHE A 126 -6.66 -5.20 9.67
CA PHE A 126 -7.94 -5.00 9.00
C PHE A 126 -8.94 -6.13 9.31
N VAL A 127 -8.51 -7.39 9.20
CA VAL A 127 -9.34 -8.56 9.51
C VAL A 127 -9.83 -8.52 10.96
N HIS A 128 -8.94 -8.19 11.90
CA HIS A 128 -9.29 -8.09 13.32
C HIS A 128 -10.25 -6.93 13.61
N LEU A 129 -10.10 -5.82 12.93
CA LEU A 129 -10.94 -4.66 13.12
C LEU A 129 -12.34 -4.86 12.54
N VAL A 130 -12.41 -5.31 11.28
CA VAL A 130 -13.65 -5.52 10.54
C VAL A 130 -14.40 -6.76 11.04
N GLY A 131 -13.66 -7.85 11.32
CA GLY A 131 -14.22 -9.10 11.85
C GLY A 131 -14.71 -8.99 13.31
N GLY A 132 -14.15 -8.07 14.07
CA GLY A 132 -14.47 -7.86 15.49
C GLY A 132 -14.32 -9.13 16.32
N ALA A 133 -15.10 -9.23 17.39
CA ALA A 133 -15.18 -10.45 18.22
C ALA A 133 -16.04 -11.57 17.60
N ARG A 134 -16.64 -11.30 16.44
CA ARG A 134 -17.52 -12.26 15.75
C ARG A 134 -16.70 -13.36 15.10
N ARG A 135 -17.05 -14.60 15.39
CA ARG A 135 -16.44 -15.80 14.80
C ARG A 135 -17.50 -16.53 13.97
N GLY A 136 -17.12 -17.06 12.80
CA GLY A 136 -17.99 -17.83 11.94
C GLY A 136 -17.86 -17.48 10.46
N ALA A 137 -18.61 -18.21 9.63
CA ALA A 137 -18.56 -18.03 8.17
C ALA A 137 -19.02 -16.63 7.76
N SER A 138 -20.10 -16.12 8.35
CA SER A 138 -20.64 -14.78 8.04
C SER A 138 -19.65 -13.66 8.36
N ALA A 139 -18.92 -13.75 9.48
CA ALA A 139 -17.91 -12.76 9.84
C ALA A 139 -16.77 -12.71 8.81
N ARG A 140 -16.28 -13.87 8.38
CA ARG A 140 -15.25 -13.97 7.33
C ARG A 140 -15.74 -13.43 6.00
N THR A 141 -16.97 -13.74 5.61
CA THR A 141 -17.58 -13.19 4.39
C THR A 141 -17.69 -11.68 4.45
N ASN A 142 -18.18 -11.11 5.55
CA ASN A 142 -18.29 -9.66 5.72
C ASN A 142 -16.91 -8.97 5.68
N THR A 143 -15.91 -9.58 6.30
CA THR A 143 -14.52 -9.08 6.22
C THR A 143 -14.00 -9.08 4.79
N ALA A 144 -14.22 -10.17 4.04
CA ALA A 144 -13.81 -10.24 2.63
C ALA A 144 -14.54 -9.21 1.77
N MET A 145 -15.85 -9.02 1.98
CA MET A 145 -16.65 -8.01 1.27
C MET A 145 -16.19 -6.58 1.62
N ALA A 146 -15.89 -6.30 2.87
CA ALA A 146 -15.35 -5.01 3.29
C ALA A 146 -13.97 -4.75 2.65
N GLY A 147 -13.12 -5.77 2.62
CA GLY A 147 -11.82 -5.69 1.91
C GLY A 147 -11.98 -5.44 0.41
N ALA A 148 -12.90 -6.14 -0.24
CA ALA A 148 -13.21 -5.93 -1.66
C ALA A 148 -13.73 -4.51 -1.93
N LEU A 149 -14.58 -3.96 -1.05
CA LEU A 149 -15.06 -2.58 -1.15
C LEU A 149 -13.90 -1.59 -1.04
N VAL A 150 -13.03 -1.74 -0.05
CA VAL A 150 -11.86 -0.86 0.15
C VAL A 150 -10.89 -0.95 -1.03
N LEU A 151 -10.49 -2.15 -1.44
CA LEU A 151 -9.57 -2.32 -2.57
C LEU A 151 -10.19 -1.84 -3.88
N GLY A 152 -11.48 -2.11 -4.09
CA GLY A 152 -12.23 -1.61 -5.25
C GLY A 152 -12.26 -0.09 -5.28
N TRP A 153 -12.44 0.56 -4.13
CA TRP A 153 -12.40 2.02 -4.02
C TRP A 153 -11.02 2.60 -4.33
N ILE A 154 -9.94 1.98 -3.83
CA ILE A 154 -8.58 2.40 -4.13
C ILE A 154 -8.27 2.36 -5.63
N VAL A 155 -8.78 1.34 -6.34
CA VAL A 155 -8.52 1.15 -7.78
C VAL A 155 -9.44 1.98 -8.66
N PHE A 156 -10.72 2.05 -8.32
CA PHE A 156 -11.77 2.58 -9.19
C PHE A 156 -12.45 3.84 -8.66
N GLY A 157 -12.18 4.25 -7.41
CA GLY A 157 -12.91 5.31 -6.72
C GLY A 157 -12.96 6.61 -7.50
N GLU A 158 -11.82 7.10 -8.00
CA GLU A 158 -11.76 8.32 -8.81
C GLU A 158 -12.58 8.21 -10.11
N HIS A 159 -12.54 7.06 -10.76
CA HIS A 159 -13.34 6.81 -11.97
C HIS A 159 -14.83 6.76 -11.64
N LEU A 160 -15.19 6.04 -10.58
CA LEU A 160 -16.58 5.89 -10.14
C LEU A 160 -17.17 7.23 -9.72
N SER A 161 -16.45 8.04 -8.92
CA SER A 161 -16.89 9.39 -8.53
C SER A 161 -17.23 10.25 -9.76
N ARG A 162 -16.39 10.20 -10.79
CA ARG A 162 -16.66 10.92 -12.05
C ARG A 162 -17.88 10.39 -12.81
N VAL A 163 -18.07 9.06 -12.82
CA VAL A 163 -19.20 8.44 -13.55
C VAL A 163 -20.54 8.74 -12.90
N VAL A 164 -20.58 8.75 -11.58
CA VAL A 164 -21.82 8.98 -10.81
C VAL A 164 -22.01 10.43 -10.37
N ASP A 165 -21.06 11.31 -10.72
CA ASP A 165 -21.03 12.74 -10.37
C ASP A 165 -21.23 12.97 -8.85
N VAL A 166 -20.51 12.20 -8.05
CA VAL A 166 -20.51 12.29 -6.58
C VAL A 166 -19.07 12.29 -6.08
N ASP A 167 -18.76 13.25 -5.22
CA ASP A 167 -17.49 13.25 -4.48
C ASP A 167 -17.65 12.38 -3.24
N ILE A 168 -16.95 11.24 -3.21
CA ILE A 168 -17.01 10.29 -2.10
C ILE A 168 -15.65 10.35 -1.38
N ASP A 169 -15.70 10.71 -0.11
CA ASP A 169 -14.51 10.79 0.74
C ASP A 169 -14.30 9.53 1.60
N GLY A 170 -13.23 9.55 2.41
CA GLY A 170 -12.91 8.46 3.33
C GLY A 170 -14.00 8.23 4.38
N ALA A 171 -14.77 9.25 4.78
CA ALA A 171 -15.86 9.12 5.74
C ALA A 171 -17.05 8.37 5.14
N ASP A 172 -17.39 8.64 3.87
CA ASP A 172 -18.42 7.90 3.14
C ASP A 172 -18.05 6.44 2.97
N LEU A 173 -16.79 6.17 2.64
CA LEU A 173 -16.26 4.81 2.56
C LEU A 173 -16.35 4.10 3.92
N ALA A 174 -16.04 4.81 5.02
CA ALA A 174 -16.17 4.30 6.38
C ALA A 174 -17.59 3.84 6.70
N VAL A 175 -18.58 4.67 6.34
CA VAL A 175 -20.00 4.36 6.52
C VAL A 175 -20.39 3.15 5.69
N ALA A 176 -19.95 3.05 4.44
CA ALA A 176 -20.25 1.92 3.57
C ALA A 176 -19.64 0.61 4.11
N VAL A 177 -18.37 0.63 4.52
CA VAL A 177 -17.70 -0.51 5.16
C VAL A 177 -18.42 -0.91 6.44
N GLY A 178 -18.76 0.05 7.29
CA GLY A 178 -19.49 -0.21 8.54
C GLY A 178 -20.85 -0.89 8.32
N ARG A 179 -21.58 -0.53 7.26
CA ARG A 179 -22.85 -1.20 6.88
C ARG A 179 -22.62 -2.66 6.46
N VAL A 180 -21.60 -2.93 5.63
CA VAL A 180 -21.24 -4.29 5.21
C VAL A 180 -20.88 -5.15 6.43
N VAL A 181 -20.08 -4.62 7.33
CA VAL A 181 -19.64 -5.35 8.55
C VAL A 181 -20.79 -5.62 9.49
N SER A 182 -21.75 -4.69 9.60
CA SER A 182 -22.89 -4.79 10.52
C SER A 182 -24.07 -5.58 9.93
N SER A 183 -24.06 -5.89 8.65
CA SER A 183 -25.13 -6.68 8.03
C SER A 183 -25.16 -8.09 8.59
N ARG A 184 -26.35 -8.54 8.97
CA ARG A 184 -26.61 -9.87 9.56
C ARG A 184 -26.87 -10.90 8.48
#